data_c6d86eb4e5df9f6e0cf63d7619cd195e
#
_entry.id   c6d86eb4e5df9f6e0cf63d7619cd195e
#
_cell.length_a   1.000
_cell.length_b   1.000
_cell.length_c   1.000
_cell.angle_alpha   90.00
_cell.angle_beta   90.00
_cell.angle_gamma   90.00
#
_symmetry.space_group_name_H-M   'P 1'
#
loop_
_entity.id
_entity.type
_entity.pdbx_description
1 polymer ?
#
loop_
_entity_poly.entity_id
_entity_poly.type
_entity_poly.pdbx_seq_one_letter_code
_entity_poly.pdbx_strand_id
1 'polypeptide(L)'
;MDRILQAWGVDGHNSHTNICSAGARFGYAIWDGVDRTSPDFANADFILLISAHLESGHYFNPHAQRIIEGKNNGTKIAVMDIRLSNTASRADYWMATYPGTEAAVMLAMARIILQEKLYNEEFLRNWVNWQDWLQTEHPGSELTLETAVEKLIDHYRDFTPEFAEKESGVSAETIVEVARRIGRAGSRFACMNWRSASSGNLGGWQVARCLQFLNVLTGSIGTPGGTLPNSWNKFHPTFC
;
A
#
# COMPACT_ATOMS: atom_id res chain seq x y z
N MET A 1 13.76 30.24 -3.50
CA MET A 1 14.98 29.58 -2.96
C MET A 1 15.83 29.03 -4.09
N ASP A 2 15.30 28.22 -5.00
CA ASP A 2 16.07 27.54 -6.05
C ASP A 2 16.89 28.48 -6.96
N ARG A 3 16.36 29.64 -7.31
CA ARG A 3 17.11 30.66 -8.08
C ARG A 3 18.37 31.13 -7.40
N ILE A 4 18.35 31.27 -6.05
CA ILE A 4 19.52 31.69 -5.28
C ILE A 4 20.54 30.56 -5.24
N LEU A 5 20.09 29.33 -5.01
CA LEU A 5 20.98 28.17 -4.96
C LEU A 5 21.65 27.92 -6.31
N GLN A 6 20.89 28.04 -7.40
CA GLN A 6 21.45 27.93 -8.76
C GLN A 6 22.45 29.05 -9.07
N ALA A 7 22.14 30.29 -8.65
CA ALA A 7 23.09 31.40 -8.81
C ALA A 7 24.39 31.19 -8.03
N TRP A 8 24.36 30.43 -6.94
CA TRP A 8 25.54 30.04 -6.14
C TRP A 8 26.24 28.78 -6.66
N GLY A 9 25.73 28.16 -7.72
CA GLY A 9 26.30 26.92 -8.28
C GLY A 9 26.01 25.69 -7.41
N VAL A 10 24.95 25.72 -6.62
CA VAL A 10 24.51 24.58 -5.82
C VAL A 10 23.48 23.79 -6.61
N ASP A 11 23.69 22.48 -6.75
CA ASP A 11 22.80 21.58 -7.51
C ASP A 11 21.38 21.50 -6.95
N GLY A 12 21.20 21.78 -5.68
CA GLY A 12 19.88 21.76 -5.04
C GLY A 12 19.99 21.78 -3.51
N HIS A 13 18.85 21.74 -2.86
CA HIS A 13 18.77 21.61 -1.42
C HIS A 13 18.13 20.28 -1.02
N ASN A 14 18.56 19.72 0.08
CA ASN A 14 17.90 18.57 0.66
C ASN A 14 16.63 19.02 1.40
N SER A 15 15.47 18.84 0.76
CA SER A 15 14.21 19.21 1.39
C SER A 15 13.79 18.16 2.43
N HIS A 16 12.99 18.58 3.41
CA HIS A 16 12.44 17.67 4.41
C HIS A 16 11.63 16.51 3.77
N THR A 17 11.05 16.73 2.59
CA THR A 17 10.29 15.73 1.84
C THR A 17 11.14 14.52 1.46
N ASN A 18 12.43 14.71 1.24
CA ASN A 18 13.37 13.61 0.95
C ASN A 18 13.51 12.64 2.12
N ILE A 19 13.34 13.11 3.34
CA ILE A 19 13.33 12.26 4.53
C ILE A 19 11.90 11.77 4.84
N CYS A 20 10.94 12.66 4.74
CA CYS A 20 9.57 12.47 5.18
C CYS A 20 8.79 11.44 4.34
N SER A 21 9.01 11.36 3.04
CA SER A 21 8.26 10.48 2.14
C SER A 21 9.11 9.63 1.20
N ALA A 22 10.43 9.67 1.32
CA ALA A 22 11.32 8.92 0.44
C ALA A 22 11.05 7.41 0.48
N GLY A 23 10.87 6.85 1.67
CA GLY A 23 10.57 5.43 1.83
C GLY A 23 9.27 5.03 1.13
N ALA A 24 8.19 5.79 1.33
CA ALA A 24 6.93 5.51 0.66
C ALA A 24 7.04 5.61 -0.87
N ARG A 25 7.66 6.68 -1.35
CA ARG A 25 7.86 6.91 -2.79
C ARG A 25 8.65 5.79 -3.45
N PHE A 26 9.74 5.37 -2.81
CA PHE A 26 10.56 4.29 -3.32
C PHE A 26 9.78 2.98 -3.35
N GLY A 27 9.06 2.66 -2.27
CA GLY A 27 8.26 1.44 -2.17
C GLY A 27 7.17 1.33 -3.23
N TYR A 28 6.54 2.44 -3.62
CA TYR A 28 5.57 2.45 -4.73
C TYR A 28 6.26 2.39 -6.09
N ALA A 29 7.31 3.20 -6.28
CA ALA A 29 7.95 3.34 -7.59
C ALA A 29 8.57 2.06 -8.15
N ILE A 30 8.98 1.12 -7.29
CA ILE A 30 9.51 -0.17 -7.73
C ILE A 30 8.45 -1.12 -8.29
N TRP A 31 7.14 -0.82 -8.11
CA TRP A 31 6.06 -1.60 -8.71
C TRP A 31 5.65 -1.09 -10.09
N ASP A 32 5.35 0.17 -10.20
CA ASP A 32 4.70 0.76 -11.38
C ASP A 32 5.41 2.01 -11.92
N GLY A 33 6.57 2.35 -11.36
CA GLY A 33 7.34 3.56 -11.76
C GLY A 33 6.74 4.87 -11.26
N VAL A 34 5.65 4.83 -10.49
CA VAL A 34 4.97 6.02 -9.95
C VAL A 34 5.28 6.18 -8.47
N ASP A 35 5.81 7.32 -8.11
CA ASP A 35 6.29 7.58 -6.74
C ASP A 35 5.18 7.94 -5.74
N ARG A 36 3.96 8.14 -6.20
CA ARG A 36 2.78 8.43 -5.37
C ARG A 36 1.52 7.88 -5.97
N THR A 37 0.60 7.57 -5.09
CA THR A 37 -0.72 7.07 -5.43
C THR A 37 -1.80 7.98 -4.86
N SER A 38 -2.95 8.06 -5.53
CA SER A 38 -4.13 8.80 -5.09
C SER A 38 -5.29 7.84 -4.90
N PRO A 39 -5.69 7.57 -3.65
CA PRO A 39 -6.80 6.67 -3.38
C PRO A 39 -8.16 7.33 -3.66
N ASP A 40 -9.09 6.57 -4.26
CA ASP A 40 -10.48 6.97 -4.47
C ASP A 40 -11.37 6.50 -3.32
N PHE A 41 -11.23 7.13 -2.17
CA PHE A 41 -11.92 6.75 -0.95
C PHE A 41 -13.45 6.83 -1.02
N ALA A 42 -14.00 7.74 -1.84
CA ALA A 42 -15.44 7.95 -1.92
C ALA A 42 -16.18 6.79 -2.59
N ASN A 43 -15.50 6.07 -3.49
CA ASN A 43 -16.07 4.99 -4.26
C ASN A 43 -15.53 3.60 -3.84
N ALA A 44 -14.68 3.54 -2.82
CA ALA A 44 -14.10 2.29 -2.34
C ALA A 44 -15.13 1.42 -1.61
N ASP A 45 -14.98 0.10 -1.69
CA ASP A 45 -15.73 -0.84 -0.86
C ASP A 45 -14.98 -1.12 0.45
N PHE A 46 -13.64 -1.09 0.40
CA PHE A 46 -12.79 -1.23 1.57
C PHE A 46 -11.60 -0.27 1.51
N ILE A 47 -11.26 0.32 2.67
CA ILE A 47 -10.13 1.25 2.82
C ILE A 47 -9.18 0.70 3.86
N LEU A 48 -7.87 0.66 3.54
CA LEU A 48 -6.80 0.39 4.48
C LEU A 48 -5.90 1.62 4.65
N LEU A 49 -5.82 2.14 5.86
CA LEU A 49 -4.96 3.27 6.22
C LEU A 49 -3.84 2.82 7.13
N ILE A 50 -2.60 3.20 6.81
CA ILE A 50 -1.41 2.85 7.61
C ILE A 50 -0.74 4.12 8.09
N SER A 51 -0.73 4.35 9.41
CA SER A 51 -0.20 5.56 10.05
C SER A 51 -0.70 6.86 9.42
N ALA A 52 -1.90 6.83 8.87
CA ALA A 52 -2.49 7.95 8.14
C ALA A 52 -3.64 8.57 8.93
N HIS A 53 -3.33 9.65 9.67
CA HIS A 53 -4.29 10.42 10.45
C HIS A 53 -4.91 11.52 9.57
N LEU A 54 -5.88 11.15 8.75
CA LEU A 54 -6.39 12.01 7.68
C LEU A 54 -7.35 13.11 8.15
N GLU A 55 -8.00 12.95 9.30
CA GLU A 55 -8.93 13.94 9.85
C GLU A 55 -8.24 15.22 10.33
N SER A 56 -6.95 15.17 10.67
CA SER A 56 -6.20 16.36 11.06
C SER A 56 -5.84 17.26 9.88
N GLY A 57 -6.31 16.96 8.68
CA GLY A 57 -5.97 17.64 7.44
C GLY A 57 -4.62 17.16 6.88
N HIS A 58 -4.66 16.54 5.73
CA HIS A 58 -3.50 15.95 5.10
C HIS A 58 -3.15 16.75 3.84
N TYR A 59 -2.25 17.73 3.95
CA TYR A 59 -1.79 18.57 2.85
C TYR A 59 -2.91 19.18 2.00
N PHE A 60 -3.92 19.74 2.62
CA PHE A 60 -5.05 20.36 1.92
C PHE A 60 -5.87 19.39 1.05
N ASN A 61 -5.63 18.09 1.16
CA ASN A 61 -6.41 17.09 0.44
C ASN A 61 -7.76 16.85 1.16
N PRO A 62 -8.86 16.67 0.42
CA PRO A 62 -10.18 16.42 0.98
C PRO A 62 -10.36 14.95 1.41
N HIS A 63 -9.31 14.27 1.89
CA HIS A 63 -9.35 12.85 2.23
C HIS A 63 -10.37 12.53 3.31
N ALA A 64 -10.46 13.34 4.38
CA ALA A 64 -11.44 13.12 5.43
C ALA A 64 -12.87 13.18 4.90
N GLN A 65 -13.16 14.16 4.04
CA GLN A 65 -14.46 14.28 3.39
C GLN A 65 -14.77 13.08 2.51
N ARG A 66 -13.80 12.65 1.69
CA ARG A 66 -13.96 11.48 0.80
C ARG A 66 -14.16 10.18 1.56
N ILE A 67 -13.49 10.01 2.69
CA ILE A 67 -13.71 8.86 3.58
C ILE A 67 -15.13 8.88 4.17
N ILE A 68 -15.64 10.05 4.59
CA ILE A 68 -17.00 10.18 5.10
C ILE A 68 -18.03 9.87 4.01
N GLU A 69 -17.81 10.36 2.79
CA GLU A 69 -18.64 10.03 1.63
C GLU A 69 -18.67 8.51 1.40
N GLY A 70 -17.51 7.86 1.38
CA GLY A 70 -17.39 6.40 1.27
C GLY A 70 -18.14 5.68 2.41
N LYS A 71 -17.94 6.08 3.66
CA LYS A 71 -18.67 5.48 4.80
C LYS A 71 -20.18 5.60 4.66
N ASN A 72 -20.68 6.74 4.21
CA ASN A 72 -22.11 6.93 3.96
C ASN A 72 -22.65 5.99 2.86
N ASN A 73 -21.77 5.57 1.94
CA ASN A 73 -22.04 4.60 0.90
C ASN A 73 -21.78 3.14 1.34
N GLY A 74 -21.43 2.90 2.60
CA GLY A 74 -21.23 1.55 3.15
C GLY A 74 -19.78 1.05 3.17
N THR A 75 -18.80 1.86 2.74
CA THR A 75 -17.36 1.53 2.80
C THR A 75 -16.93 1.14 4.20
N LYS A 76 -16.19 0.03 4.30
CA LYS A 76 -15.54 -0.41 5.54
C LYS A 76 -14.10 0.06 5.60
N ILE A 77 -13.60 0.36 6.81
CA ILE A 77 -12.30 0.97 7.01
C ILE A 77 -11.51 0.16 8.03
N ALA A 78 -10.28 -0.19 7.66
CA ALA A 78 -9.27 -0.68 8.58
C ALA A 78 -8.16 0.39 8.76
N VAL A 79 -7.70 0.56 9.98
CA VAL A 79 -6.61 1.48 10.32
C VAL A 79 -5.54 0.75 11.11
N MET A 80 -4.32 0.74 10.57
CA MET A 80 -3.11 0.32 11.29
C MET A 80 -2.44 1.57 11.86
N ASP A 81 -2.58 1.77 13.15
CA ASP A 81 -2.00 2.91 13.87
C ASP A 81 -1.76 2.51 15.34
N ILE A 82 -0.61 2.86 15.87
CA ILE A 82 -0.26 2.62 17.28
C ILE A 82 -1.18 3.36 18.24
N ARG A 83 -1.83 4.40 17.77
CA ARG A 83 -2.69 5.30 18.54
C ARG A 83 -4.12 5.23 18.02
N LEU A 84 -5.06 5.19 18.93
CA LEU A 84 -6.48 5.39 18.61
C LEU A 84 -6.70 6.87 18.25
N SER A 85 -6.27 7.26 17.05
CA SER A 85 -6.47 8.59 16.50
C SER A 85 -7.95 8.83 16.16
N ASN A 86 -8.33 10.07 15.85
CA ASN A 86 -9.69 10.37 15.40
C ASN A 86 -10.07 9.55 14.15
N THR A 87 -9.13 9.30 13.26
CA THR A 87 -9.34 8.43 12.10
C THR A 87 -9.54 6.98 12.53
N ALA A 88 -8.68 6.46 13.41
CA ALA A 88 -8.77 5.10 13.93
C ALA A 88 -10.04 4.86 14.74
N SER A 89 -10.51 5.86 15.51
CA SER A 89 -11.74 5.76 16.31
C SER A 89 -13.01 5.62 15.47
N ARG A 90 -12.95 5.94 14.18
CA ARG A 90 -14.05 5.80 13.21
C ARG A 90 -13.92 4.60 12.30
N ALA A 91 -12.85 3.82 12.45
CA ALA A 91 -12.61 2.61 11.69
C ALA A 91 -13.51 1.46 12.15
N ASP A 92 -13.81 0.55 11.23
CA ASP A 92 -14.46 -0.72 11.56
C ASP A 92 -13.46 -1.71 12.17
N TYR A 93 -12.16 -1.56 11.81
CA TYR A 93 -11.05 -2.36 12.35
C TYR A 93 -9.90 -1.44 12.75
N TRP A 94 -9.57 -1.39 14.02
CA TRP A 94 -8.35 -0.74 14.50
C TRP A 94 -7.32 -1.80 14.86
N MET A 95 -6.21 -1.78 14.13
CA MET A 95 -5.08 -2.67 14.30
C MET A 95 -3.93 -1.90 14.95
N ALA A 96 -3.79 -2.03 16.27
CA ALA A 96 -2.75 -1.35 17.05
C ALA A 96 -1.41 -2.09 16.91
N THR A 97 -0.75 -1.93 15.75
CA THR A 97 0.51 -2.59 15.44
C THR A 97 1.68 -2.02 16.24
N TYR A 98 2.63 -2.88 16.62
CA TYR A 98 3.92 -2.39 17.07
C TYR A 98 4.65 -1.69 15.91
N PRO A 99 5.33 -0.56 16.16
CA PRO A 99 6.02 0.18 15.10
C PRO A 99 7.07 -0.68 14.38
N GLY A 100 7.05 -0.66 13.05
CA GLY A 100 7.99 -1.41 12.22
C GLY A 100 7.55 -2.84 11.86
N THR A 101 6.34 -3.25 12.25
CA THR A 101 5.81 -4.61 11.99
C THR A 101 4.70 -4.63 10.93
N GLU A 102 4.35 -3.49 10.36
CA GLU A 102 3.25 -3.33 9.42
C GLU A 102 3.43 -4.21 8.18
N ALA A 103 4.67 -4.38 7.72
CA ALA A 103 4.97 -5.23 6.57
C ALA A 103 4.66 -6.72 6.86
N ALA A 104 4.92 -7.21 8.07
CA ALA A 104 4.61 -8.59 8.45
C ALA A 104 3.10 -8.85 8.39
N VAL A 105 2.28 -7.92 8.89
CA VAL A 105 0.82 -7.99 8.82
C VAL A 105 0.33 -8.02 7.38
N MET A 106 0.85 -7.14 6.53
CA MET A 106 0.44 -7.08 5.12
C MET A 106 0.88 -8.29 4.32
N LEU A 107 2.05 -8.86 4.59
CA LEU A 107 2.49 -10.11 3.94
C LEU A 107 1.64 -11.30 4.36
N ALA A 108 1.22 -11.38 5.63
CA ALA A 108 0.25 -12.36 6.07
C ALA A 108 -1.09 -12.20 5.35
N MET A 109 -1.58 -10.96 5.20
CA MET A 109 -2.79 -10.67 4.41
C MET A 109 -2.64 -11.09 2.94
N ALA A 110 -1.51 -10.77 2.30
CA ALA A 110 -1.22 -11.15 0.94
C ALA A 110 -1.23 -12.68 0.75
N ARG A 111 -0.63 -13.40 1.71
CA ARG A 111 -0.62 -14.87 1.71
C ARG A 111 -2.04 -15.44 1.80
N ILE A 112 -2.91 -14.90 2.65
CA ILE A 112 -4.31 -15.31 2.76
C ILE A 112 -5.05 -15.06 1.43
N ILE A 113 -4.88 -13.89 0.82
CA ILE A 113 -5.50 -13.54 -0.47
C ILE A 113 -5.06 -14.53 -1.56
N LEU A 114 -3.78 -14.91 -1.59
CA LEU A 114 -3.26 -15.90 -2.52
C LEU A 114 -3.83 -17.30 -2.25
N GLN A 115 -3.82 -17.78 -1.00
CA GLN A 115 -4.27 -19.10 -0.61
C GLN A 115 -5.78 -19.31 -0.84
N GLU A 116 -6.58 -18.29 -0.53
CA GLU A 116 -8.03 -18.33 -0.68
C GLU A 116 -8.49 -17.92 -2.09
N LYS A 117 -7.55 -17.68 -3.01
CA LYS A 117 -7.81 -17.27 -4.41
C LYS A 117 -8.70 -16.03 -4.52
N LEU A 118 -8.48 -15.06 -3.62
CA LEU A 118 -9.19 -13.79 -3.58
C LEU A 118 -8.50 -12.69 -4.42
N TYR A 119 -7.50 -13.06 -5.21
CA TYR A 119 -6.79 -12.15 -6.11
C TYR A 119 -7.53 -11.97 -7.44
N ASN A 120 -7.24 -10.88 -8.12
CA ASN A 120 -7.74 -10.62 -9.48
C ASN A 120 -6.86 -11.33 -10.50
N GLU A 121 -7.32 -12.50 -10.97
CA GLU A 121 -6.58 -13.34 -11.91
C GLU A 121 -6.31 -12.63 -13.25
N GLU A 122 -7.30 -11.91 -13.79
CA GLU A 122 -7.18 -11.20 -15.06
C GLU A 122 -6.11 -10.11 -14.97
N PHE A 123 -6.10 -9.34 -13.86
CA PHE A 123 -5.09 -8.32 -13.63
C PHE A 123 -3.68 -8.93 -13.52
N LEU A 124 -3.53 -9.98 -12.71
CA LEU A 124 -2.23 -10.64 -12.56
C LEU A 124 -1.72 -11.20 -13.88
N ARG A 125 -2.60 -11.83 -14.66
CA ARG A 125 -2.26 -12.45 -15.94
C ARG A 125 -1.75 -11.43 -16.97
N ASN A 126 -2.38 -10.26 -17.02
CA ASN A 126 -2.17 -9.29 -18.09
C ASN A 126 -1.18 -8.17 -17.73
N TRP A 127 -1.00 -7.83 -16.45
CA TRP A 127 -0.28 -6.64 -16.03
C TRP A 127 0.90 -6.89 -15.10
N VAL A 128 1.12 -8.13 -14.68
CA VAL A 128 2.23 -8.49 -13.79
C VAL A 128 3.24 -9.35 -14.55
N ASN A 129 4.52 -9.07 -14.40
CA ASN A 129 5.62 -9.79 -15.04
C ASN A 129 6.01 -11.06 -14.27
N TRP A 130 5.03 -11.85 -13.86
CA TRP A 130 5.23 -13.11 -13.12
C TRP A 130 6.05 -14.15 -13.91
N GLN A 131 6.02 -14.08 -15.25
CA GLN A 131 6.80 -14.96 -16.12
C GLN A 131 8.30 -14.76 -15.92
N ASP A 132 8.75 -13.49 -15.90
CA ASP A 132 10.15 -13.14 -15.70
C ASP A 132 10.64 -13.62 -14.33
N TRP A 133 9.79 -13.45 -13.31
CA TRP A 133 10.08 -13.92 -11.96
C TRP A 133 10.21 -15.45 -11.91
N LEU A 134 9.30 -16.21 -12.52
CA LEU A 134 9.40 -17.67 -12.58
C LEU A 134 10.68 -18.14 -13.31
N GLN A 135 11.01 -17.50 -14.43
CA GLN A 135 12.20 -17.86 -15.20
C GLN A 135 13.49 -17.59 -14.43
N THR A 136 13.51 -16.53 -13.62
CA THR A 136 14.70 -16.10 -12.87
C THR A 136 14.87 -16.89 -11.57
N GLU A 137 13.81 -16.96 -10.75
CA GLU A 137 13.88 -17.53 -9.41
C GLU A 137 13.57 -19.03 -9.36
N HIS A 138 12.81 -19.54 -10.35
CA HIS A 138 12.36 -20.94 -10.41
C HIS A 138 12.58 -21.54 -11.80
N PRO A 139 13.83 -21.55 -12.32
CA PRO A 139 14.13 -22.06 -13.66
C PRO A 139 13.68 -23.51 -13.82
N GLY A 140 13.03 -23.81 -14.95
CA GLY A 140 12.48 -25.14 -15.22
C GLY A 140 11.08 -25.40 -14.67
N SER A 141 10.46 -24.46 -13.98
CA SER A 141 9.04 -24.53 -13.62
C SER A 141 8.15 -24.33 -14.83
N GLU A 142 6.94 -24.91 -14.79
CA GLU A 142 5.93 -24.63 -15.79
C GLU A 142 5.55 -23.15 -15.78
N LEU A 143 5.52 -22.52 -16.96
CA LEU A 143 5.29 -21.08 -17.12
C LEU A 143 3.78 -20.78 -17.15
N THR A 144 3.11 -20.96 -16.00
CA THR A 144 1.68 -20.66 -15.79
C THR A 144 1.48 -19.72 -14.61
N LEU A 145 0.38 -19.00 -14.59
CA LEU A 145 0.05 -18.12 -13.46
C LEU A 145 -0.20 -18.94 -12.18
N GLU A 146 -0.79 -20.11 -12.34
CA GLU A 146 -1.06 -21.05 -11.25
C GLU A 146 0.24 -21.46 -10.57
N THR A 147 1.26 -21.82 -11.34
CA THR A 147 2.61 -22.13 -10.82
C THR A 147 3.23 -20.92 -10.13
N ALA A 148 3.08 -19.71 -10.71
CA ALA A 148 3.59 -18.51 -10.08
C ALA A 148 2.91 -18.24 -8.72
N VAL A 149 1.60 -18.41 -8.62
CA VAL A 149 0.86 -18.26 -7.36
C VAL A 149 1.29 -19.31 -6.33
N GLU A 150 1.46 -20.57 -6.72
CA GLU A 150 1.96 -21.62 -5.82
C GLU A 150 3.35 -21.29 -5.27
N LYS A 151 4.25 -20.84 -6.14
CA LYS A 151 5.61 -20.43 -5.74
C LYS A 151 5.59 -19.20 -4.85
N LEU A 152 4.68 -18.23 -5.06
CA LEU A 152 4.51 -17.08 -4.18
C LEU A 152 3.97 -17.49 -2.80
N ILE A 153 3.02 -18.41 -2.73
CA ILE A 153 2.52 -18.96 -1.47
C ILE A 153 3.64 -19.64 -0.68
N ASP A 154 4.49 -20.42 -1.36
CA ASP A 154 5.66 -21.05 -0.73
C ASP A 154 6.71 -20.03 -0.31
N HIS A 155 6.97 -19.01 -1.15
CA HIS A 155 7.90 -17.92 -0.83
C HIS A 155 7.48 -17.16 0.44
N TYR A 156 6.19 -16.95 0.64
CA TYR A 156 5.64 -16.28 1.83
C TYR A 156 5.15 -17.25 2.91
N ARG A 157 5.57 -18.52 2.90
CA ARG A 157 5.08 -19.56 3.83
C ARG A 157 5.25 -19.21 5.31
N ASP A 158 6.30 -18.47 5.66
CA ASP A 158 6.61 -18.10 7.03
C ASP A 158 5.76 -16.93 7.55
N PHE A 159 5.12 -16.17 6.65
CA PHE A 159 4.25 -15.06 6.99
C PHE A 159 2.83 -15.56 7.27
N THR A 160 2.66 -16.33 8.33
CA THR A 160 1.34 -16.79 8.77
C THR A 160 0.63 -15.71 9.58
N PRO A 161 -0.71 -15.77 9.74
CA PRO A 161 -1.43 -14.87 10.64
C PRO A 161 -0.89 -14.91 12.08
N GLU A 162 -0.51 -16.10 12.56
CA GLU A 162 0.03 -16.32 13.92
C GLU A 162 1.44 -15.69 14.06
N PHE A 163 2.27 -15.80 13.02
CA PHE A 163 3.55 -15.09 12.96
C PHE A 163 3.32 -13.57 13.02
N ALA A 164 2.42 -13.05 12.19
CA ALA A 164 2.12 -11.63 12.16
C ALA A 164 1.50 -11.13 13.48
N GLU A 165 0.67 -11.93 14.16
CA GLU A 165 0.16 -11.64 15.51
C GLU A 165 1.29 -11.52 16.51
N LYS A 166 2.20 -12.48 16.54
CA LYS A 166 3.34 -12.48 17.45
C LYS A 166 4.23 -11.24 17.24
N GLU A 167 4.48 -10.88 15.99
CA GLU A 167 5.34 -9.73 15.65
C GLU A 167 4.65 -8.38 15.91
N SER A 168 3.35 -8.28 15.60
CA SER A 168 2.65 -7.00 15.57
C SER A 168 1.75 -6.72 16.78
N GLY A 169 1.34 -7.73 17.50
CA GLY A 169 0.32 -7.62 18.55
C GLY A 169 -1.12 -7.54 18.04
N VAL A 170 -1.34 -7.61 16.72
CA VAL A 170 -2.68 -7.66 16.11
C VAL A 170 -3.13 -9.11 16.02
N SER A 171 -4.33 -9.44 16.51
CA SER A 171 -4.80 -10.83 16.51
C SER A 171 -4.86 -11.45 15.11
N ALA A 172 -4.48 -12.72 15.01
CA ALA A 172 -4.53 -13.49 13.77
C ALA A 172 -5.93 -13.46 13.14
N GLU A 173 -6.97 -13.54 13.97
CA GLU A 173 -8.37 -13.45 13.52
C GLU A 173 -8.67 -12.13 12.82
N THR A 174 -8.24 -11.00 13.38
CA THR A 174 -8.41 -9.67 12.76
C THR A 174 -7.63 -9.58 11.44
N ILE A 175 -6.41 -10.11 11.39
CA ILE A 175 -5.58 -10.12 10.17
C ILE A 175 -6.30 -10.90 9.06
N VAL A 176 -6.84 -12.09 9.37
CA VAL A 176 -7.57 -12.93 8.42
C VAL A 176 -8.83 -12.23 7.93
N GLU A 177 -9.64 -11.66 8.83
CA GLU A 177 -10.87 -10.97 8.45
C GLU A 177 -10.59 -9.76 7.55
N VAL A 178 -9.60 -8.94 7.90
CA VAL A 178 -9.22 -7.77 7.09
C VAL A 178 -8.67 -8.21 5.72
N ALA A 179 -7.86 -9.26 5.64
CA ALA A 179 -7.36 -9.81 4.38
C ALA A 179 -8.51 -10.26 3.45
N ARG A 180 -9.50 -10.95 4.01
CA ARG A 180 -10.70 -11.37 3.26
C ARG A 180 -11.53 -10.19 2.80
N ARG A 181 -11.64 -9.11 3.60
CA ARG A 181 -12.31 -7.87 3.18
C ARG A 181 -11.60 -7.21 2.02
N ILE A 182 -10.28 -7.12 2.08
CA ILE A 182 -9.45 -6.59 0.99
C ILE A 182 -9.66 -7.41 -0.28
N GLY A 183 -9.54 -8.73 -0.21
CA GLY A 183 -9.70 -9.60 -1.37
C GLY A 183 -11.10 -9.51 -1.99
N ARG A 184 -12.15 -9.44 -1.17
CA ARG A 184 -13.54 -9.30 -1.65
C ARG A 184 -13.84 -7.92 -2.24
N ALA A 185 -13.19 -6.87 -1.78
CA ALA A 185 -13.31 -5.54 -2.38
C ALA A 185 -12.73 -5.50 -3.80
N GLY A 186 -11.74 -6.36 -4.08
CA GLY A 186 -11.16 -6.49 -5.41
C GLY A 186 -10.66 -5.14 -5.95
N SER A 187 -11.10 -4.76 -7.15
CA SER A 187 -10.71 -3.51 -7.79
C SER A 187 -11.18 -2.23 -7.07
N ARG A 188 -12.03 -2.35 -6.05
CA ARG A 188 -12.52 -1.23 -5.23
C ARG A 188 -11.86 -1.18 -3.85
N PHE A 189 -10.65 -1.67 -3.75
CA PHE A 189 -9.80 -1.54 -2.58
C PHE A 189 -8.93 -0.29 -2.68
N ALA A 190 -9.13 0.69 -1.78
CA ALA A 190 -8.31 1.89 -1.68
C ALA A 190 -7.41 1.83 -0.45
N CYS A 191 -6.20 2.33 -0.58
CA CYS A 191 -5.27 2.33 0.54
C CYS A 191 -4.36 3.54 0.56
N MET A 192 -3.82 3.84 1.74
CA MET A 192 -2.81 4.88 1.90
C MET A 192 -1.91 4.58 3.10
N ASN A 193 -0.61 4.76 2.93
CA ASN A 193 0.31 4.85 4.05
C ASN A 193 0.87 6.26 4.18
N TRP A 194 1.27 6.61 5.38
CA TRP A 194 1.91 7.88 5.62
C TRP A 194 3.23 7.72 6.40
N ARG A 195 3.97 8.83 6.47
CA ARG A 195 5.37 8.95 6.94
C ARG A 195 5.82 7.94 7.98
N SER A 196 5.10 7.83 9.09
CA SER A 196 5.59 7.12 10.28
C SER A 196 5.89 5.66 10.01
N ALA A 197 5.05 4.99 9.24
CA ALA A 197 5.26 3.59 8.90
C ALA A 197 6.39 3.37 7.89
N SER A 198 6.63 4.33 6.99
CA SER A 198 7.56 4.13 5.86
C SER A 198 8.85 4.95 5.93
N SER A 199 8.97 5.91 6.83
CA SER A 199 10.15 6.81 6.89
C SER A 199 10.87 6.79 8.23
N GLY A 200 10.24 6.30 9.28
CA GLY A 200 10.82 6.27 10.63
C GLY A 200 11.53 4.97 10.99
N ASN A 201 11.44 3.95 10.16
CA ASN A 201 11.92 2.60 10.44
C ASN A 201 12.99 2.16 9.42
N LEU A 202 13.94 1.36 9.87
CA LEU A 202 14.86 0.69 8.98
C LEU A 202 14.07 -0.25 8.05
N GLY A 203 14.21 -0.07 6.74
CA GLY A 203 13.43 -0.83 5.77
C GLY A 203 11.98 -0.38 5.60
N GLY A 204 11.59 0.80 6.10
CA GLY A 204 10.22 1.31 6.02
C GLY A 204 9.64 1.43 4.60
N TRP A 205 10.50 1.51 3.57
CA TRP A 205 10.06 1.43 2.17
C TRP A 205 9.35 0.10 1.84
N GLN A 206 9.66 -0.98 2.58
CA GLN A 206 8.97 -2.27 2.43
C GLN A 206 7.50 -2.18 2.83
N VAL A 207 7.14 -1.32 3.77
CA VAL A 207 5.74 -1.09 4.15
C VAL A 207 4.93 -0.60 2.94
N ALA A 208 5.43 0.41 2.24
CA ALA A 208 4.78 0.91 1.03
C ALA A 208 4.77 -0.14 -0.10
N ARG A 209 5.86 -0.90 -0.24
CA ARG A 209 5.94 -2.01 -1.20
C ARG A 209 4.89 -3.09 -0.92
N CYS A 210 4.75 -3.52 0.34
CA CYS A 210 3.76 -4.52 0.73
C CYS A 210 2.33 -4.00 0.54
N LEU A 211 2.08 -2.72 0.81
CA LEU A 211 0.78 -2.11 0.58
C LEU A 211 0.41 -2.10 -0.90
N GLN A 212 1.36 -1.73 -1.77
CA GLN A 212 1.16 -1.77 -3.22
C GLN A 212 0.97 -3.20 -3.73
N PHE A 213 1.63 -4.18 -3.10
CA PHE A 213 1.40 -5.59 -3.42
C PHE A 213 -0.06 -6.02 -3.19
N LEU A 214 -0.72 -5.54 -2.14
CA LEU A 214 -2.15 -5.79 -1.94
C LEU A 214 -3.01 -5.17 -3.06
N ASN A 215 -2.67 -3.97 -3.56
CA ASN A 215 -3.34 -3.39 -4.73
C ASN A 215 -3.12 -4.22 -6.00
N VAL A 216 -1.91 -4.73 -6.20
CA VAL A 216 -1.59 -5.63 -7.33
C VAL A 216 -2.42 -6.91 -7.25
N LEU A 217 -2.46 -7.56 -6.09
CA LEU A 217 -3.25 -8.78 -5.91
C LEU A 217 -4.74 -8.57 -6.18
N THR A 218 -5.29 -7.44 -5.75
CA THR A 218 -6.71 -7.13 -5.93
C THR A 218 -7.06 -6.51 -7.28
N GLY A 219 -6.05 -6.12 -8.08
CA GLY A 219 -6.28 -5.39 -9.33
C GLY A 219 -6.85 -3.99 -9.13
N SER A 220 -6.60 -3.38 -7.97
CA SER A 220 -7.17 -2.08 -7.60
C SER A 220 -6.32 -0.87 -8.03
N ILE A 221 -5.48 -1.05 -9.05
CA ILE A 221 -4.63 0.00 -9.62
C ILE A 221 -5.32 0.65 -10.82
N GLY A 222 -5.51 1.96 -10.76
CA GLY A 222 -6.11 2.71 -11.86
C GLY A 222 -7.62 2.52 -12.02
N THR A 223 -8.30 1.98 -11.02
CA THR A 223 -9.73 1.67 -11.05
C THR A 223 -10.56 2.63 -10.17
N PRO A 224 -11.85 2.87 -10.51
CA PRO A 224 -12.76 3.59 -9.61
C PRO A 224 -12.90 2.85 -8.27
N GLY A 225 -12.76 3.57 -7.18
CA GLY A 225 -12.75 2.99 -5.83
C GLY A 225 -11.44 2.31 -5.43
N GLY A 226 -10.46 2.28 -6.32
CA GLY A 226 -9.12 1.77 -6.06
C GLY A 226 -8.09 2.87 -5.79
N THR A 227 -6.87 2.62 -6.22
CA THR A 227 -5.74 3.53 -6.02
C THR A 227 -5.19 3.97 -7.38
N LEU A 228 -5.31 5.24 -7.69
CA LEU A 228 -4.88 5.80 -8.97
C LEU A 228 -3.40 6.15 -8.95
N PRO A 229 -2.63 5.80 -9.98
CA PRO A 229 -1.30 6.34 -10.18
C PRO A 229 -1.39 7.87 -10.33
N ASN A 230 -0.61 8.59 -9.54
CA ASN A 230 -0.58 10.04 -9.61
C ASN A 230 0.72 10.51 -10.26
N SER A 231 0.64 10.99 -11.50
CA SER A 231 1.75 11.70 -12.10
C SER A 231 1.77 13.13 -11.56
N TRP A 232 2.85 13.51 -10.89
CA TRP A 232 3.09 14.91 -10.60
C TRP A 232 3.20 15.68 -11.91
N ASN A 233 2.35 16.68 -12.10
CA ASN A 233 2.55 17.69 -13.13
C ASN A 233 3.84 18.44 -12.79
N LYS A 234 4.95 17.95 -13.31
CA LYS A 234 6.19 18.70 -13.30
C LYS A 234 5.97 19.86 -14.27
N PHE A 235 6.03 21.06 -13.74
CA PHE A 235 6.15 22.22 -14.61
C PHE A 235 7.39 22.00 -15.46
N HIS A 236 7.22 21.98 -16.78
CA HIS A 236 8.38 21.99 -17.66
C HIS A 236 9.16 23.27 -17.37
N PRO A 237 10.48 23.19 -17.14
CA PRO A 237 11.27 24.40 -16.98
C PRO A 237 11.06 25.28 -18.19
N THR A 238 10.60 26.50 -17.96
CA THR A 238 10.40 27.49 -19.03
C THR A 238 11.71 28.11 -19.48
N PHE A 239 12.82 27.72 -18.87
CA PHE A 239 14.18 28.20 -19.19
C PHE A 239 15.09 26.98 -19.28
N CYS A 240 15.67 26.77 -20.45
CA CYS A 240 16.82 25.90 -20.68
C CYS A 240 18.09 26.76 -20.54
#